data_7e7701709848790ad9547286aa60a902
#
_entry.id   7e7701709848790ad9547286aa60a902
#
_cell.length_a   1.000
_cell.length_b   1.000
_cell.length_c   1.000
_cell.angle_alpha   90.00
_cell.angle_beta   90.00
_cell.angle_gamma   90.00
#
_symmetry.space_group_name_H-M   'P 1'
#
loop_
_entity.id
_entity.type
_entity.pdbx_description
1 polymer ?
#
loop_
_entity_poly.entity_id
_entity_poly.type
_entity_poly.pdbx_seq_one_letter_code
_entity_poly.pdbx_strand_id
1 'polypeptide(L)'
;MLWRKGATSGNTQAVKALRFDCDLDAVLALVEPAGPACHTGERTCFHNGDLEPMPHEILPGLERTIAARAAEMPEGSYTAELLADPGHVGEKVQEEAEEVARAAREESDERVAEEAADVLYHLAVLLRSRGLSLADAEEVLVARRR
;
A
#
# COMPACT_ATOMS: atom_id res chain seq x y z
N MET A 1 19.73 -26.31 17.48
CA MET A 1 18.31 -25.95 17.74
C MET A 1 17.90 -24.95 16.68
N LEU A 2 16.79 -25.16 15.98
CA LEU A 2 16.30 -24.20 15.00
C LEU A 2 15.65 -23.02 15.73
N TRP A 3 16.02 -21.79 15.35
CA TRP A 3 15.37 -20.59 15.84
C TRP A 3 13.99 -20.44 15.17
N ARG A 4 12.98 -20.07 15.97
CA ARG A 4 11.62 -19.82 15.49
C ARG A 4 11.30 -18.34 15.60
N LYS A 5 11.07 -17.68 14.48
CA LYS A 5 10.64 -16.28 14.44
C LYS A 5 9.31 -16.12 15.19
N GLY A 6 9.28 -15.20 16.14
CA GLY A 6 8.08 -14.88 16.91
C GLY A 6 7.76 -15.82 18.07
N ALA A 7 8.61 -16.81 18.38
CA ALA A 7 8.36 -17.75 19.47
C ALA A 7 8.15 -17.08 20.83
N THR A 8 8.81 -15.95 21.09
CA THR A 8 8.72 -15.20 22.34
C THR A 8 7.80 -13.98 22.23
N SER A 9 7.86 -13.25 21.10
CA SER A 9 7.15 -11.98 20.93
C SER A 9 5.75 -12.13 20.32
N GLY A 10 5.42 -13.28 19.73
CA GLY A 10 4.22 -13.46 18.92
C GLY A 10 4.34 -12.86 17.50
N ASN A 11 5.38 -12.08 17.22
CA ASN A 11 5.61 -11.42 15.91
C ASN A 11 6.13 -12.46 14.90
N THR A 12 5.25 -13.34 14.46
CA THR A 12 5.51 -14.34 13.42
C THR A 12 5.53 -13.73 12.03
N GLN A 13 5.97 -14.51 11.05
CA GLN A 13 5.95 -14.14 9.64
C GLN A 13 5.32 -15.30 8.86
N ALA A 14 4.16 -15.06 8.24
CA ALA A 14 3.54 -16.03 7.35
C ALA A 14 4.24 -16.00 5.99
N VAL A 15 4.85 -17.11 5.57
CA VAL A 15 5.52 -17.20 4.27
C VAL A 15 4.46 -17.30 3.17
N LYS A 16 4.48 -16.35 2.24
CA LYS A 16 3.58 -16.30 1.08
C LYS A 16 4.24 -16.91 -0.17
N ALA A 17 5.54 -16.67 -0.35
CA ALA A 17 6.29 -17.27 -1.46
C ALA A 17 7.77 -17.42 -1.10
N LEU A 18 8.40 -18.39 -1.74
CA LEU A 18 9.86 -18.57 -1.73
C LEU A 18 10.39 -18.42 -3.15
N ARG A 19 11.53 -17.77 -3.28
CA ARG A 19 12.27 -17.65 -4.54
C ARG A 19 13.72 -17.96 -4.28
N PHE A 20 14.36 -18.54 -5.26
CA PHE A 20 15.78 -18.85 -5.25
C PHE A 20 16.49 -17.88 -6.20
N ASP A 21 17.71 -17.54 -5.90
CA ASP A 21 18.57 -16.77 -6.79
C ASP A 21 19.11 -17.63 -7.94
N CYS A 22 19.98 -17.05 -8.79
CA CYS A 22 20.39 -17.68 -10.04
C CYS A 22 21.29 -18.91 -9.87
N ASP A 23 22.03 -19.03 -8.79
CA ASP A 23 22.93 -20.15 -8.47
C ASP A 23 22.45 -21.02 -7.29
N LEU A 24 21.26 -20.71 -6.79
CA LEU A 24 20.54 -21.48 -5.75
C LEU A 24 21.20 -21.48 -4.37
N ASP A 25 22.02 -20.49 -4.08
CA ASP A 25 22.70 -20.35 -2.78
C ASP A 25 22.01 -19.35 -1.83
N ALA A 26 21.04 -18.55 -2.33
CA ALA A 26 20.20 -17.66 -1.53
C ALA A 26 18.71 -17.93 -1.69
N VAL A 27 17.95 -17.64 -0.64
CA VAL A 27 16.49 -17.77 -0.64
C VAL A 27 15.83 -16.45 -0.24
N LEU A 28 14.98 -15.92 -1.11
CA LEU A 28 14.10 -14.80 -0.80
C LEU A 28 12.74 -15.33 -0.31
N ALA A 29 12.41 -15.04 0.93
CA ALA A 29 11.07 -15.32 1.46
C ALA A 29 10.21 -14.04 1.42
N LEU A 30 9.12 -14.07 0.66
CA LEU A 30 8.08 -13.06 0.74
C LEU A 30 7.17 -13.42 1.90
N VAL A 31 7.01 -12.51 2.86
CA VAL A 31 6.32 -12.79 4.12
C VAL A 31 5.30 -11.72 4.47
N GLU A 32 4.25 -12.14 5.15
CA GLU A 32 3.30 -11.27 5.82
C GLU A 32 3.62 -11.29 7.33
N PRO A 33 4.05 -10.16 7.91
CA PRO A 33 4.36 -10.09 9.32
C PRO A 33 3.09 -9.92 10.17
N ALA A 34 3.00 -10.67 11.28
CA ALA A 34 1.91 -10.52 12.26
C ALA A 34 2.11 -9.32 13.20
N GLY A 35 3.22 -8.62 13.11
CA GLY A 35 3.57 -7.46 13.92
C GLY A 35 4.97 -6.95 13.59
N PRO A 36 5.54 -6.04 14.38
CA PRO A 36 6.86 -5.48 14.15
C PRO A 36 7.93 -6.55 13.92
N ALA A 37 8.67 -6.44 12.82
CA ALA A 37 9.74 -7.40 12.52
C ALA A 37 11.00 -7.13 13.36
N CYS A 38 11.26 -5.87 13.71
CA CYS A 38 12.39 -5.46 14.54
C CYS A 38 12.12 -5.66 16.03
N HIS A 39 13.17 -5.97 16.78
CA HIS A 39 13.10 -6.08 18.25
C HIS A 39 12.88 -4.73 18.96
N THR A 40 13.11 -3.62 18.27
CA THR A 40 12.85 -2.25 18.75
C THR A 40 11.37 -1.87 18.66
N GLY A 41 10.53 -2.69 18.05
CA GLY A 41 9.13 -2.39 17.77
C GLY A 41 8.89 -1.75 16.39
N GLU A 42 9.95 -1.49 15.64
CA GLU A 42 9.85 -0.95 14.28
C GLU A 42 9.38 -2.01 13.27
N ARG A 43 8.67 -1.56 12.24
CA ARG A 43 8.14 -2.43 11.18
C ARG A 43 9.22 -3.28 10.50
N THR A 44 10.39 -2.72 10.31
CA THR A 44 11.56 -3.35 9.68
C THR A 44 12.82 -3.01 10.47
N CYS A 45 13.87 -3.84 10.32
CA CYS A 45 15.20 -3.52 10.84
C CYS A 45 15.93 -2.45 10.02
N PHE A 46 15.44 -2.14 8.82
CA PHE A 46 16.01 -1.14 7.90
C PHE A 46 15.35 0.23 8.13
N HIS A 47 15.58 0.82 9.30
CA HIS A 47 15.00 2.11 9.73
C HIS A 47 16.10 3.14 10.13
N ASN A 48 17.31 2.95 9.62
CA ASN A 48 18.42 3.90 9.79
C ASN A 48 19.05 4.20 8.42
N GLY A 49 19.64 5.38 8.28
CA GLY A 49 20.26 5.84 7.06
C GLY A 49 19.36 6.76 6.25
N ASP A 50 19.39 6.67 4.94
CA ASP A 50 18.50 7.38 4.06
C ASP A 50 17.10 6.75 4.11
N LEU A 51 16.15 7.50 4.64
CA LEU A 51 14.75 7.06 4.84
C LEU A 51 13.78 7.77 3.89
N GLU A 52 14.28 8.53 2.92
CA GLU A 52 13.42 9.12 1.88
C GLU A 52 12.76 8.00 1.07
N PRO A 53 11.43 7.92 1.03
CA PRO A 53 10.75 6.83 0.35
C PRO A 53 11.01 6.84 -1.16
N MET A 54 11.37 5.71 -1.70
CA MET A 54 11.47 5.52 -3.15
C MET A 54 10.07 5.32 -3.78
N PRO A 55 9.87 5.68 -5.05
CA PRO A 55 8.54 5.63 -5.69
C PRO A 55 7.76 4.32 -5.48
N HIS A 56 8.42 3.17 -5.56
CA HIS A 56 7.78 1.85 -5.36
C HIS A 56 7.40 1.55 -3.90
N GLU A 57 7.82 2.37 -2.92
CA GLU A 57 7.48 2.23 -1.51
C GLU A 57 6.27 3.09 -1.12
N ILE A 58 5.89 4.05 -1.99
CA ILE A 58 4.86 5.05 -1.70
C ILE A 58 3.48 4.40 -1.54
N LEU A 59 3.02 3.59 -2.48
CA LEU A 59 1.68 3.00 -2.41
C LEU A 59 1.47 2.12 -1.17
N PRO A 60 2.37 1.20 -0.80
CA PRO A 60 2.25 0.48 0.45
C PRO A 60 2.31 1.38 1.70
N GLY A 61 3.04 2.49 1.64
CA GLY A 61 3.08 3.52 2.68
C GLY A 61 1.73 4.23 2.83
N LEU A 62 1.18 4.68 1.71
CA LEU A 62 -0.12 5.34 1.62
C LEU A 62 -1.24 4.44 2.18
N GLU A 63 -1.30 3.17 1.79
CA GLU A 63 -2.30 2.24 2.31
C GLU A 63 -2.24 2.10 3.84
N ARG A 64 -1.04 2.02 4.41
CA ARG A 64 -0.89 2.00 5.88
C ARG A 64 -1.39 3.27 6.53
N THR A 65 -1.12 4.43 5.93
CA THR A 65 -1.61 5.73 6.41
C THR A 65 -3.14 5.78 6.36
N ILE A 66 -3.74 5.38 5.24
CA ILE A 66 -5.21 5.32 5.09
C ILE A 66 -5.81 4.34 6.10
N ALA A 67 -5.17 3.18 6.32
CA ALA A 67 -5.63 2.21 7.31
C ALA A 67 -5.58 2.76 8.75
N ALA A 68 -4.53 3.50 9.11
CA ALA A 68 -4.43 4.17 10.39
C ALA A 68 -5.52 5.25 10.54
N ARG A 69 -5.75 6.07 9.50
CA ARG A 69 -6.83 7.08 9.50
C ARG A 69 -8.22 6.45 9.61
N ALA A 70 -8.44 5.29 8.98
CA ALA A 70 -9.69 4.55 9.10
C ALA A 70 -9.93 4.00 10.52
N ALA A 71 -8.88 3.65 11.24
CA ALA A 71 -8.98 3.15 12.61
C ALA A 71 -9.16 4.28 13.64
N GLU A 72 -8.49 5.41 13.44
CA GLU A 72 -8.43 6.51 14.39
C GLU A 72 -9.50 7.60 14.14
N MET A 73 -9.94 7.75 12.88
CA MET A 73 -10.87 8.80 12.42
C MET A 73 -10.55 10.19 12.99
N PRO A 74 -9.31 10.69 12.84
CA PRO A 74 -8.89 11.92 13.48
C PRO A 74 -9.63 13.12 12.90
N GLU A 75 -10.01 14.07 13.79
CA GLU A 75 -10.68 15.31 13.42
C GLU A 75 -9.81 16.14 12.46
N GLY A 76 -10.43 16.74 11.44
CA GLY A 76 -9.76 17.55 10.42
C GLY A 76 -8.90 16.76 9.43
N SER A 77 -9.01 15.44 9.41
CA SER A 77 -8.34 14.60 8.42
C SER A 77 -9.21 14.43 7.19
N TYR A 78 -8.76 14.96 6.05
CA TYR A 78 -9.44 14.77 4.76
C TYR A 78 -9.68 13.28 4.42
N THR A 79 -8.72 12.41 4.69
CA THR A 79 -8.90 10.96 4.51
C THR A 79 -10.02 10.40 5.39
N ALA A 80 -10.15 10.86 6.64
CA ALA A 80 -11.22 10.43 7.53
C ALA A 80 -12.59 10.94 7.05
N GLU A 81 -12.68 12.16 6.57
CA GLU A 81 -13.88 12.73 5.96
C GLU A 81 -14.33 11.92 4.75
N LEU A 82 -13.42 11.59 3.84
CA LEU A 82 -13.70 10.74 2.69
C LEU A 82 -14.17 9.33 3.11
N LEU A 83 -13.52 8.71 4.09
CA LEU A 83 -13.90 7.39 4.60
C LEU A 83 -15.30 7.36 5.23
N ALA A 84 -15.77 8.48 5.74
CA ALA A 84 -17.12 8.61 6.29
C ALA A 84 -18.22 8.67 5.21
N ASP A 85 -17.87 9.02 3.96
CA ASP A 85 -18.80 9.10 2.82
C ASP A 85 -18.26 8.35 1.58
N PRO A 86 -18.48 7.02 1.51
CA PRO A 86 -18.04 6.22 0.37
C PRO A 86 -18.63 6.63 -0.98
N GLY A 87 -19.83 7.27 -0.98
CA GLY A 87 -20.46 7.81 -2.19
C GLY A 87 -19.63 8.94 -2.78
N HIS A 88 -19.26 9.89 -1.92
CA HIS A 88 -18.42 11.02 -2.30
C HIS A 88 -17.01 10.58 -2.77
N VAL A 89 -16.40 9.58 -2.10
CA VAL A 89 -15.13 9.02 -2.59
C VAL A 89 -15.27 8.45 -4.00
N GLY A 90 -16.38 7.78 -4.30
CA GLY A 90 -16.65 7.25 -5.64
C GLY A 90 -16.73 8.36 -6.70
N GLU A 91 -17.39 9.48 -6.36
CA GLU A 91 -17.45 10.68 -7.23
C GLU A 91 -16.04 11.26 -7.45
N LYS A 92 -15.22 11.35 -6.41
CA LYS A 92 -13.83 11.82 -6.53
C LYS A 92 -12.99 10.92 -7.43
N VAL A 93 -13.08 9.60 -7.32
CA VAL A 93 -12.36 8.68 -8.23
C VAL A 93 -12.76 8.94 -9.69
N GLN A 94 -14.03 9.19 -9.97
CA GLN A 94 -14.51 9.49 -11.32
C GLN A 94 -13.97 10.85 -11.82
N GLU A 95 -14.04 11.88 -10.99
CA GLU A 95 -13.55 13.23 -11.30
C GLU A 95 -12.06 13.20 -11.68
N GLU A 96 -11.22 12.62 -10.83
CA GLU A 96 -9.77 12.54 -11.08
C GLU A 96 -9.44 11.68 -12.31
N ALA A 97 -10.19 10.61 -12.56
CA ALA A 97 -10.01 9.81 -13.78
C ALA A 97 -10.35 10.59 -15.06
N GLU A 98 -11.37 11.45 -15.01
CA GLU A 98 -11.70 12.36 -16.12
C GLU A 98 -10.61 13.43 -16.31
N GLU A 99 -10.01 13.92 -15.21
CA GLU A 99 -8.91 14.88 -15.26
C GLU A 99 -7.64 14.28 -15.84
N VAL A 100 -7.26 13.04 -15.48
CA VAL A 100 -6.19 12.30 -16.16
C VAL A 100 -6.43 12.23 -17.67
N ALA A 101 -7.67 11.85 -18.07
CA ALA A 101 -8.01 11.70 -19.48
C ALA A 101 -8.00 13.04 -20.23
N ARG A 102 -8.34 14.15 -19.57
CA ARG A 102 -8.25 15.50 -20.11
C ARG A 102 -6.78 15.92 -20.22
N ALA A 103 -6.01 15.80 -19.15
CA ALA A 103 -4.60 16.18 -19.11
C ALA A 103 -3.80 15.45 -20.21
N ALA A 104 -4.05 14.17 -20.42
CA ALA A 104 -3.39 13.38 -21.46
C ALA A 104 -3.67 13.86 -22.90
N ARG A 105 -4.72 14.63 -23.13
CA ARG A 105 -5.05 15.19 -24.45
C ARG A 105 -4.62 16.63 -24.62
N GLU A 106 -4.57 17.40 -23.54
CA GLU A 106 -4.61 18.87 -23.62
C GLU A 106 -3.51 19.55 -22.80
N GLU A 107 -2.82 18.81 -21.90
CA GLU A 107 -1.91 19.36 -20.91
C GLU A 107 -0.51 18.72 -20.98
N SER A 108 0.32 18.91 -19.94
CA SER A 108 1.68 18.36 -19.90
C SER A 108 1.73 16.96 -19.24
N ASP A 109 2.83 16.23 -19.47
CA ASP A 109 3.07 14.93 -18.84
C ASP A 109 3.13 15.03 -17.31
N GLU A 110 3.58 16.18 -16.77
CA GLU A 110 3.59 16.44 -15.33
C GLU A 110 2.16 16.49 -14.79
N ARG A 111 1.23 17.15 -15.50
CA ARG A 111 -0.18 17.19 -15.10
C ARG A 111 -0.83 15.81 -15.16
N VAL A 112 -0.52 15.02 -16.18
CA VAL A 112 -0.98 13.62 -16.24
C VAL A 112 -0.53 12.83 -15.03
N ALA A 113 0.73 13.02 -14.58
CA ALA A 113 1.25 12.33 -13.42
C ALA A 113 0.60 12.79 -12.10
N GLU A 114 0.32 14.10 -11.97
CA GLU A 114 -0.37 14.67 -10.80
C GLU A 114 -1.77 14.08 -10.67
N GLU A 115 -2.59 14.18 -11.72
CA GLU A 115 -3.95 13.65 -11.71
C GLU A 115 -4.00 12.12 -11.53
N ALA A 116 -3.02 11.40 -12.09
CA ALA A 116 -2.90 9.96 -11.87
C ALA A 116 -2.59 9.63 -10.40
N ALA A 117 -1.81 10.47 -9.70
CA ALA A 117 -1.56 10.29 -8.27
C ALA A 117 -2.84 10.51 -7.45
N ASP A 118 -3.68 11.48 -7.82
CA ASP A 118 -4.96 11.74 -7.16
C ASP A 118 -5.96 10.59 -7.39
N VAL A 119 -6.00 10.01 -8.60
CA VAL A 119 -6.75 8.75 -8.84
C VAL A 119 -6.30 7.64 -7.91
N LEU A 120 -4.98 7.41 -7.80
CA LEU A 120 -4.43 6.34 -6.95
C LEU A 120 -4.78 6.57 -5.47
N TYR A 121 -4.71 7.82 -5.01
CA TYR A 121 -5.08 8.17 -3.64
C TYR A 121 -6.56 7.89 -3.36
N HIS A 122 -7.46 8.47 -4.17
CA HIS A 122 -8.90 8.32 -3.96
C HIS A 122 -9.36 6.87 -4.15
N LEU A 123 -8.76 6.13 -5.09
CA LEU A 123 -9.02 4.70 -5.28
C LEU A 123 -8.62 3.89 -4.04
N ALA A 124 -7.46 4.16 -3.43
CA ALA A 124 -7.04 3.47 -2.21
C ALA A 124 -7.98 3.75 -1.04
N VAL A 125 -8.47 5.00 -0.90
CA VAL A 125 -9.48 5.38 0.12
C VAL A 125 -10.81 4.66 -0.16
N LEU A 126 -11.27 4.61 -1.41
CA LEU A 126 -12.50 3.92 -1.80
C LEU A 126 -12.43 2.42 -1.49
N LEU A 127 -11.34 1.76 -1.88
CA LEU A 127 -11.12 0.35 -1.56
C LEU A 127 -11.17 0.13 -0.04
N ARG A 128 -10.47 0.96 0.72
CA ARG A 128 -10.46 0.87 2.19
C ARG A 128 -11.83 1.05 2.80
N SER A 129 -12.68 1.95 2.29
CA SER A 129 -14.06 2.14 2.75
C SER A 129 -14.92 0.88 2.58
N ARG A 130 -14.52 -0.02 1.68
CA ARG A 130 -15.16 -1.33 1.41
C ARG A 130 -14.46 -2.50 2.12
N GLY A 131 -13.46 -2.23 2.95
CA GLY A 131 -12.64 -3.26 3.60
C GLY A 131 -11.65 -3.96 2.68
N LEU A 132 -11.40 -3.39 1.50
CA LEU A 132 -10.45 -3.87 0.50
C LEU A 132 -9.13 -3.07 0.57
N SER A 133 -8.13 -3.53 -0.18
CA SER A 133 -6.82 -2.95 -0.35
C SER A 133 -6.40 -2.92 -1.83
N LEU A 134 -5.32 -2.25 -2.17
CA LEU A 134 -4.72 -2.36 -3.51
C LEU A 134 -4.27 -3.79 -3.81
N ALA A 135 -3.85 -4.55 -2.79
CA ALA A 135 -3.46 -5.96 -2.96
C ALA A 135 -4.61 -6.82 -3.50
N ASP A 136 -5.87 -6.55 -3.12
CA ASP A 136 -7.03 -7.27 -3.68
C ASP A 136 -7.18 -7.00 -5.19
N ALA A 137 -6.92 -5.77 -5.64
CA ALA A 137 -6.91 -5.44 -7.06
C ALA A 137 -5.71 -6.07 -7.79
N GLU A 138 -4.52 -6.10 -7.15
CA GLU A 138 -3.34 -6.77 -7.67
C GLU A 138 -3.56 -8.27 -7.84
N GLU A 139 -4.24 -8.95 -6.91
CA GLU A 139 -4.59 -10.38 -7.02
C GLU A 139 -5.46 -10.63 -8.26
N VAL A 140 -6.42 -9.76 -8.55
CA VAL A 140 -7.23 -9.85 -9.78
C VAL A 140 -6.34 -9.70 -11.02
N LEU A 141 -5.38 -8.76 -10.99
CA LEU A 141 -4.43 -8.59 -12.10
C LEU A 141 -3.52 -9.81 -12.27
N VAL A 142 -3.05 -10.41 -11.17
CA VAL A 142 -2.27 -11.66 -11.20
C VAL A 142 -3.09 -12.78 -11.85
N ALA A 143 -4.36 -12.93 -11.47
CA ALA A 143 -5.25 -13.95 -12.05
C ALA A 143 -5.50 -13.76 -13.57
N ARG A 144 -5.40 -12.52 -14.07
CA ARG A 144 -5.56 -12.19 -15.50
C ARG A 144 -4.27 -12.37 -16.32
N ARG A 145 -3.12 -12.61 -15.69
CA ARG A 145 -1.87 -12.88 -16.43
C ARG A 145 -2.01 -14.25 -17.11
N ARG A 146 -1.99 -14.22 -18.42
CA ARG A 146 -1.99 -15.42 -19.28
C ARG A 146 -0.58 -15.77 -19.71
#